data_e59f90a4554426a079f5b6ba9cd44e95
#
_entry.id   e59f90a4554426a079f5b6ba9cd44e95
#
_cell.length_a   1.000
_cell.length_b   1.000
_cell.length_c   1.000
_cell.angle_alpha   90.00
_cell.angle_beta   90.00
_cell.angle_gamma   90.00
#
_symmetry.space_group_name_H-M   'P 1'
#
loop_
_entity.id
_entity.type
_entity.pdbx_description
1 polymer ?
#
loop_
_entity_poly.entity_id
_entity_poly.type
_entity_poly.pdbx_seq_one_letter_code
_entity_poly.pdbx_strand_id
1 'polypeptide(L)'
;GCVPLNWFGGQGVDGGGTIDQDQIDYVTFTAQDSNTYEMQDFLMNLSGELFDLPAGPLGAAIGYEWREEKGADIPDAIIDTGETSGNSRSPTKGDYDVQEAYGEVVVPILADLPFAHTLEFNAAVRYTDYSTFGDDTTSKFGLKWKPFNDLLLRGTVSEAFRAPNVADLFAGQVDSYVNINDPCDNWQAKDAVTQANCQADGVPAAYNQANDQIRITIGSNPNLDAETSDNYTFGIVYTPSWLENFALYVDWYRIELEDTIAGVGATRILNTCYREENRAFCDLVTRAPSGDISDLLATRVNIGSTDVEGIDFLMLYTFPETRFGEFKIAWDTSYVDEFKVDDGFGNETELQGENLGNLAFPRWKSNLDLTWAYGNWGASWQMRYIHHQDEPCGDSQDGSDISLSALGLCSSPFQQYWYDGREGSHRLGSVTYHDVQVTYDTPWYNSRITLGVNNVTDKDPPVSYAGVANSFDATQYEVPGRFPYARLSVRF
;
A
#
# COMPACT_ATOMS: atom_id res chain seq x y z
N GLY A 1 38.16 -27.62 -14.85
CA GLY A 1 39.28 -26.71 -14.59
C GLY A 1 38.76 -25.27 -14.48
N CYS A 2 39.56 -24.33 -13.98
CA CYS A 2 39.15 -22.93 -13.96
C CYS A 2 38.93 -22.39 -15.36
N VAL A 3 37.83 -21.66 -15.59
CA VAL A 3 37.57 -20.91 -16.81
C VAL A 3 37.92 -19.45 -16.52
N PRO A 4 38.95 -18.87 -17.17
CA PRO A 4 39.36 -17.49 -16.90
C PRO A 4 38.31 -16.52 -17.46
N LEU A 5 37.81 -15.60 -16.61
CA LEU A 5 36.86 -14.56 -16.99
C LEU A 5 37.63 -13.26 -17.26
N ASN A 6 37.53 -12.72 -18.47
CA ASN A 6 38.17 -11.47 -18.82
C ASN A 6 37.16 -10.31 -18.82
N TRP A 7 37.05 -9.61 -17.70
CA TRP A 7 36.16 -8.45 -17.56
C TRP A 7 36.59 -7.19 -18.31
N PHE A 8 37.89 -7.14 -18.70
CA PHE A 8 38.50 -5.95 -19.31
C PHE A 8 38.86 -6.15 -20.79
N GLY A 9 38.55 -7.32 -21.31
CA GLY A 9 38.89 -7.66 -22.68
C GLY A 9 37.98 -6.98 -23.69
N GLY A 10 38.26 -5.96 -24.29
CA GLY A 10 37.54 -5.19 -25.31
C GLY A 10 36.56 -5.95 -26.20
N GLN A 11 36.18 -5.39 -27.35
CA GLN A 11 35.34 -6.09 -28.32
C GLN A 11 36.11 -7.26 -28.92
N GLY A 12 35.47 -8.45 -28.92
CA GLY A 12 36.03 -9.62 -29.62
C GLY A 12 36.28 -9.37 -31.11
N VAL A 13 36.95 -10.29 -31.77
CA VAL A 13 37.39 -10.17 -33.18
C VAL A 13 36.23 -9.86 -34.14
N ASP A 14 35.02 -10.25 -33.76
CA ASP A 14 33.76 -10.10 -34.51
C ASP A 14 32.83 -9.03 -33.91
N GLY A 15 33.28 -8.24 -32.89
CA GLY A 15 32.47 -7.22 -32.19
C GLY A 15 31.55 -7.78 -31.13
N GLY A 16 31.55 -9.09 -30.85
CA GLY A 16 30.65 -9.78 -29.94
C GLY A 16 31.06 -9.78 -28.47
N GLY A 17 32.14 -9.09 -28.08
CA GLY A 17 32.68 -9.12 -26.72
C GLY A 17 33.65 -10.27 -26.47
N THR A 18 34.18 -10.35 -25.24
CA THR A 18 35.18 -11.39 -24.86
C THR A 18 34.65 -12.40 -23.86
N ILE A 19 33.37 -12.30 -23.50
CA ILE A 19 32.66 -13.27 -22.63
C ILE A 19 31.97 -14.27 -23.54
N ASP A 20 32.35 -15.52 -23.46
CA ASP A 20 31.76 -16.63 -24.23
C ASP A 20 30.79 -17.45 -23.33
N GLN A 21 30.08 -18.40 -23.97
CA GLN A 21 29.08 -19.23 -23.30
C GLN A 21 29.69 -20.10 -22.20
N ASP A 22 30.90 -20.63 -22.41
CA ASP A 22 31.57 -21.48 -21.41
C ASP A 22 31.92 -20.70 -20.16
N GLN A 23 32.24 -19.41 -20.32
CA GLN A 23 32.46 -18.50 -19.19
C GLN A 23 31.17 -18.18 -18.45
N ILE A 24 30.09 -17.91 -19.18
CA ILE A 24 28.75 -17.71 -18.60
C ILE A 24 28.30 -18.95 -17.83
N ASP A 25 28.38 -20.12 -18.45
CA ASP A 25 27.97 -21.39 -17.82
C ASP A 25 28.82 -21.74 -16.58
N TYR A 26 30.06 -21.25 -16.52
CA TYR A 26 30.92 -21.44 -15.35
C TYR A 26 30.57 -20.56 -14.15
N VAL A 27 30.10 -19.34 -14.38
CA VAL A 27 29.81 -18.33 -13.29
C VAL A 27 28.34 -18.21 -12.98
N THR A 28 27.44 -18.84 -13.74
CA THR A 28 26.01 -18.79 -13.51
C THR A 28 25.43 -20.15 -13.15
N PHE A 29 24.35 -20.14 -12.41
CA PHE A 29 23.52 -21.31 -12.15
C PHE A 29 22.04 -20.91 -12.23
N THR A 30 21.17 -21.91 -12.39
CA THR A 30 19.73 -21.67 -12.35
C THR A 30 19.25 -21.91 -10.92
N ALA A 31 18.87 -20.83 -10.22
CA ALA A 31 18.27 -20.91 -8.90
C ALA A 31 16.87 -21.52 -8.98
N GLN A 32 16.53 -22.34 -8.00
CA GLN A 32 15.23 -22.98 -7.88
C GLN A 32 14.64 -22.71 -6.49
N ASP A 33 13.81 -21.70 -6.39
CA ASP A 33 13.06 -21.39 -5.18
C ASP A 33 11.75 -22.19 -5.17
N SER A 34 11.31 -22.58 -3.99
CA SER A 34 10.01 -23.21 -3.76
C SER A 34 9.18 -22.37 -2.82
N ASN A 35 7.99 -21.97 -3.27
CA ASN A 35 7.04 -21.24 -2.45
C ASN A 35 5.75 -22.05 -2.34
N THR A 36 5.26 -22.24 -1.11
CA THR A 36 4.00 -22.90 -0.82
C THR A 36 3.20 -22.10 0.20
N TYR A 37 1.91 -22.00 -0.05
CA TYR A 37 0.94 -21.45 0.90
C TYR A 37 -0.27 -22.36 0.95
N GLU A 38 -0.64 -22.76 2.16
CA GLU A 38 -1.78 -23.61 2.41
C GLU A 38 -2.70 -22.93 3.41
N MET A 39 -3.99 -22.93 3.14
CA MET A 39 -5.03 -22.44 4.04
C MET A 39 -6.12 -23.51 4.16
N GLN A 40 -6.52 -23.80 5.40
CA GLN A 40 -7.68 -24.60 5.71
C GLN A 40 -8.64 -23.73 6.50
N ASP A 41 -9.89 -23.68 6.06
CA ASP A 41 -10.93 -22.86 6.68
C ASP A 41 -12.19 -23.67 6.90
N PHE A 42 -12.74 -23.55 8.10
CA PHE A 42 -14.04 -24.11 8.49
C PHE A 42 -14.91 -23.01 9.07
N LEU A 43 -15.97 -22.67 8.37
CA LEU A 43 -16.92 -21.61 8.74
C LEU A 43 -18.32 -22.19 8.96
N MET A 44 -18.96 -21.82 10.07
CA MET A 44 -20.36 -22.14 10.35
C MET A 44 -21.12 -20.86 10.74
N ASN A 45 -22.19 -20.58 10.01
CA ASN A 45 -23.05 -19.41 10.23
C ASN A 45 -24.49 -19.85 10.43
N LEU A 46 -25.17 -19.16 11.36
CA LEU A 46 -26.60 -19.25 11.55
C LEU A 46 -27.17 -17.84 11.62
N SER A 47 -28.12 -17.50 10.74
CA SER A 47 -28.79 -16.21 10.74
C SER A 47 -30.28 -16.36 10.53
N GLY A 48 -31.06 -15.42 11.06
CA GLY A 48 -32.52 -15.41 10.91
C GLY A 48 -33.19 -14.31 11.69
N GLU A 49 -34.50 -14.26 11.53
CA GLU A 49 -35.39 -13.39 12.32
C GLU A 49 -35.77 -14.12 13.61
N LEU A 50 -35.66 -13.44 14.74
CA LEU A 50 -35.96 -14.03 16.06
C LEU A 50 -37.42 -13.84 16.46
N PHE A 51 -37.90 -12.60 16.45
CA PHE A 51 -39.28 -12.22 16.76
C PHE A 51 -39.59 -10.82 16.23
N ASP A 52 -40.88 -10.53 16.08
CA ASP A 52 -41.34 -9.24 15.58
C ASP A 52 -41.29 -8.17 16.71
N LEU A 53 -40.67 -7.05 16.39
CA LEU A 53 -40.76 -5.77 17.11
C LEU A 53 -41.81 -4.88 16.42
N PRO A 54 -42.29 -3.78 17.08
CA PRO A 54 -43.27 -2.91 16.48
C PRO A 54 -42.85 -2.29 15.13
N ALA A 55 -41.53 -2.20 14.85
CA ALA A 55 -40.97 -1.61 13.65
C ALA A 55 -40.49 -2.68 12.62
N GLY A 56 -40.62 -3.96 12.91
CA GLY A 56 -40.19 -5.06 12.04
C GLY A 56 -39.50 -6.18 12.81
N PRO A 57 -39.07 -7.25 12.16
CA PRO A 57 -38.44 -8.40 12.82
C PRO A 57 -37.05 -8.05 13.34
N LEU A 58 -36.69 -8.56 14.53
CA LEU A 58 -35.33 -8.54 15.06
C LEU A 58 -34.50 -9.56 14.28
N GLY A 59 -33.51 -9.10 13.52
CA GLY A 59 -32.53 -9.93 12.85
C GLY A 59 -31.37 -10.30 13.79
N ALA A 60 -30.87 -11.53 13.73
CA ALA A 60 -29.68 -11.95 14.43
C ALA A 60 -28.85 -12.91 13.57
N ALA A 61 -27.53 -12.87 13.78
CA ALA A 61 -26.59 -13.83 13.24
C ALA A 61 -25.56 -14.21 14.31
N ILE A 62 -25.15 -15.49 14.28
CA ILE A 62 -24.02 -16.00 15.05
C ILE A 62 -23.17 -16.86 14.14
N GLY A 63 -21.86 -16.88 14.37
CA GLY A 63 -20.96 -17.71 13.61
C GLY A 63 -19.75 -18.13 14.41
N TYR A 64 -19.11 -19.16 13.89
CA TYR A 64 -17.83 -19.69 14.36
C TYR A 64 -16.97 -19.98 13.14
N GLU A 65 -15.68 -19.62 13.22
CA GLU A 65 -14.68 -19.88 12.21
C GLU A 65 -13.46 -20.51 12.87
N TRP A 66 -12.88 -21.51 12.23
CA TRP A 66 -11.54 -22.00 12.50
C TRP A 66 -10.74 -21.98 11.21
N ARG A 67 -9.55 -21.38 11.26
CA ARG A 67 -8.66 -21.28 10.10
C ARG A 67 -7.25 -21.61 10.49
N GLU A 68 -6.54 -22.37 9.64
CA GLU A 68 -5.12 -22.65 9.73
C GLU A 68 -4.43 -22.13 8.47
N GLU A 69 -3.34 -21.39 8.64
CA GLU A 69 -2.52 -20.89 7.55
C GLU A 69 -1.08 -21.36 7.72
N LYS A 70 -0.49 -21.88 6.61
CA LYS A 70 0.90 -22.36 6.55
C LYS A 70 1.58 -21.73 5.37
N GLY A 71 2.78 -21.19 5.59
CA GLY A 71 3.62 -20.61 4.55
C GLY A 71 5.02 -21.16 4.58
N ALA A 72 5.58 -21.45 3.41
CA ALA A 72 6.99 -21.76 3.25
C ALA A 72 7.52 -21.12 1.96
N ASP A 73 8.60 -20.36 2.08
CA ASP A 73 9.42 -19.86 1.00
C ASP A 73 10.85 -20.37 1.21
N ILE A 74 11.27 -21.30 0.37
CA ILE A 74 12.55 -22.00 0.47
C ILE A 74 13.41 -21.57 -0.71
N PRO A 75 14.40 -20.68 -0.48
CA PRO A 75 15.34 -20.29 -1.50
C PRO A 75 16.26 -21.45 -1.90
N ASP A 76 16.88 -21.36 -3.06
CA ASP A 76 17.93 -22.28 -3.48
C ASP A 76 19.03 -22.34 -2.42
N ALA A 77 19.58 -23.54 -2.17
CA ALA A 77 20.59 -23.75 -1.13
C ALA A 77 21.86 -22.89 -1.35
N ILE A 78 22.20 -22.56 -2.59
CA ILE A 78 23.37 -21.70 -2.89
C ILE A 78 23.08 -20.25 -2.50
N ILE A 79 21.83 -19.80 -2.62
CA ILE A 79 21.41 -18.45 -2.17
C ILE A 79 21.40 -18.39 -0.64
N ASP A 80 20.88 -19.42 0.02
CA ASP A 80 20.85 -19.48 1.51
C ASP A 80 22.26 -19.47 2.12
N THR A 81 23.22 -20.13 1.49
CA THR A 81 24.63 -20.10 1.96
C THR A 81 25.35 -18.77 1.69
N GLY A 82 24.76 -17.83 0.92
CA GLY A 82 25.38 -16.56 0.57
C GLY A 82 26.52 -16.67 -0.44
N GLU A 83 26.66 -17.78 -1.17
CA GLU A 83 27.72 -17.99 -2.16
C GLU A 83 27.37 -17.46 -3.56
N THR A 84 26.45 -16.49 -3.64
CA THR A 84 26.07 -15.82 -4.88
C THR A 84 26.52 -14.36 -4.88
N SER A 85 26.45 -13.70 -6.04
CA SER A 85 26.65 -12.24 -6.12
C SER A 85 25.47 -11.42 -5.59
N GLY A 86 24.33 -12.07 -5.31
CA GLY A 86 23.16 -11.45 -4.67
C GLY A 86 23.17 -11.60 -3.16
N ASN A 87 22.20 -10.96 -2.51
CA ASN A 87 22.04 -11.06 -1.07
C ASN A 87 21.66 -12.48 -0.64
N SER A 88 22.18 -12.95 0.51
CA SER A 88 21.73 -14.21 1.09
C SER A 88 20.30 -14.08 1.57
N ARG A 89 19.55 -15.19 1.53
CA ARG A 89 18.16 -15.24 1.97
C ARG A 89 17.90 -16.59 2.62
N SER A 90 17.58 -16.58 3.91
CA SER A 90 17.26 -17.78 4.64
C SER A 90 15.80 -18.21 4.44
N PRO A 91 15.47 -19.51 4.59
CA PRO A 91 14.12 -20.01 4.44
C PRO A 91 13.13 -19.33 5.38
N THR A 92 11.97 -18.95 4.85
CA THR A 92 10.77 -18.61 5.62
C THR A 92 9.93 -19.85 5.80
N LYS A 93 9.54 -20.17 7.03
CA LYS A 93 8.61 -21.28 7.31
C LYS A 93 7.88 -21.06 8.61
N GLY A 94 6.55 -21.11 8.58
CA GLY A 94 5.72 -21.00 9.76
C GLY A 94 4.27 -21.30 9.49
N ASP A 95 3.53 -21.42 10.56
CA ASP A 95 2.09 -21.66 10.57
C ASP A 95 1.46 -21.00 11.79
N TYR A 96 0.19 -20.70 11.69
CA TYR A 96 -0.67 -20.30 12.80
C TYR A 96 -2.10 -20.77 12.58
N ASP A 97 -2.83 -20.92 13.64
CA ASP A 97 -4.27 -21.14 13.63
C ASP A 97 -5.01 -20.04 14.37
N VAL A 98 -6.26 -19.82 13.99
CA VAL A 98 -7.16 -18.84 14.58
C VAL A 98 -8.54 -19.46 14.80
N GLN A 99 -9.15 -19.13 15.92
CA GLN A 99 -10.52 -19.47 16.26
C GLN A 99 -11.29 -18.20 16.52
N GLU A 100 -12.45 -18.07 15.88
CA GLU A 100 -13.26 -16.89 15.98
C GLU A 100 -14.72 -17.23 16.26
N ALA A 101 -15.36 -16.44 17.11
CA ALA A 101 -16.78 -16.50 17.34
C ALA A 101 -17.38 -15.09 17.26
N TYR A 102 -18.50 -14.95 16.56
CA TYR A 102 -19.13 -13.64 16.42
C TYR A 102 -20.66 -13.70 16.57
N GLY A 103 -21.20 -12.56 16.96
CA GLY A 103 -22.64 -12.33 17.00
C GLY A 103 -22.98 -10.96 16.45
N GLU A 104 -24.10 -10.88 15.74
CA GLU A 104 -24.63 -9.64 15.16
C GLU A 104 -26.14 -9.56 15.40
N VAL A 105 -26.64 -8.36 15.66
CA VAL A 105 -28.07 -8.06 15.75
C VAL A 105 -28.42 -6.85 14.89
N VAL A 106 -29.58 -6.90 14.28
CA VAL A 106 -30.19 -5.78 13.53
C VAL A 106 -31.54 -5.50 14.15
N VAL A 107 -31.68 -4.32 14.73
CA VAL A 107 -32.84 -3.88 15.51
C VAL A 107 -33.58 -2.78 14.76
N PRO A 108 -34.74 -3.05 14.15
CA PRO A 108 -35.62 -2.00 13.64
C PRO A 108 -36.26 -1.25 14.82
N ILE A 109 -35.93 0.05 14.93
CA ILE A 109 -36.36 0.88 16.06
C ILE A 109 -37.67 1.59 15.74
N LEU A 110 -37.74 2.22 14.55
CA LEU A 110 -38.93 2.94 14.07
C LEU A 110 -39.19 2.60 12.59
N ALA A 111 -40.48 2.48 12.22
CA ALA A 111 -40.94 2.30 10.86
C ALA A 111 -42.20 3.11 10.59
N ASP A 112 -42.35 3.66 9.38
CA ASP A 112 -43.52 4.34 8.84
C ASP A 112 -44.08 5.48 9.71
N LEU A 113 -43.20 6.18 10.46
CA LEU A 113 -43.54 7.36 11.24
C LEU A 113 -43.10 8.66 10.53
N PRO A 114 -43.73 9.80 10.83
CA PRO A 114 -43.26 11.10 10.33
C PRO A 114 -41.79 11.34 10.71
N PHE A 115 -40.93 11.66 9.73
CA PHE A 115 -39.48 11.82 9.85
C PHE A 115 -38.71 10.57 10.31
N ALA A 116 -39.36 9.41 10.31
CA ALA A 116 -38.74 8.12 10.65
C ALA A 116 -39.39 7.01 9.80
N HIS A 117 -39.27 7.11 8.47
CA HIS A 117 -39.71 6.04 7.59
C HIS A 117 -38.99 4.72 7.91
N THR A 118 -37.71 4.80 8.26
CA THR A 118 -36.95 3.70 8.86
C THR A 118 -35.89 4.25 9.81
N LEU A 119 -35.80 3.68 10.99
CA LEU A 119 -34.65 3.85 11.89
C LEU A 119 -34.23 2.46 12.36
N GLU A 120 -33.01 2.07 12.01
CA GLU A 120 -32.43 0.75 12.26
C GLU A 120 -31.10 0.93 12.98
N PHE A 121 -30.88 0.15 14.03
CA PHE A 121 -29.60 0.03 14.72
C PHE A 121 -29.04 -1.37 14.46
N ASN A 122 -27.73 -1.46 14.19
CA ASN A 122 -27.02 -2.72 14.13
C ASN A 122 -25.83 -2.72 15.08
N ALA A 123 -25.57 -3.88 15.70
CA ALA A 123 -24.42 -4.11 16.55
C ALA A 123 -23.84 -5.48 16.27
N ALA A 124 -22.51 -5.55 16.27
CA ALA A 124 -21.78 -6.80 16.12
C ALA A 124 -20.60 -6.85 17.08
N VAL A 125 -20.25 -8.05 17.51
CA VAL A 125 -19.04 -8.33 18.29
C VAL A 125 -18.39 -9.59 17.74
N ARG A 126 -17.05 -9.58 17.64
CA ARG A 126 -16.25 -10.75 17.27
C ARG A 126 -15.14 -10.92 18.30
N TYR A 127 -15.05 -12.12 18.83
CA TYR A 127 -13.92 -12.61 19.63
C TYR A 127 -13.05 -13.49 18.76
N THR A 128 -11.77 -13.25 18.78
CA THR A 128 -10.76 -13.93 17.95
C THR A 128 -9.61 -14.36 18.84
N ASP A 129 -9.13 -15.61 18.68
CA ASP A 129 -7.98 -16.18 19.38
C ASP A 129 -6.99 -16.75 18.36
N TYR A 130 -5.80 -16.14 18.29
CA TYR A 130 -4.68 -16.55 17.45
C TYR A 130 -3.63 -17.31 18.24
N SER A 131 -3.12 -18.39 17.69
CA SER A 131 -2.05 -19.19 18.32
C SER A 131 -0.73 -18.42 18.47
N THR A 132 -0.57 -17.25 17.85
CA THR A 132 0.68 -16.46 17.82
C THR A 132 0.71 -15.30 18.81
N PHE A 133 -0.29 -14.42 18.82
CA PHE A 133 -0.28 -13.23 19.68
C PHE A 133 -1.41 -13.21 20.74
N GLY A 134 -2.30 -14.23 20.76
CA GLY A 134 -3.40 -14.34 21.72
C GLY A 134 -4.73 -13.83 21.18
N ASP A 135 -5.57 -13.33 22.09
CA ASP A 135 -6.95 -13.00 21.79
C ASP A 135 -7.19 -11.50 21.64
N ASP A 136 -8.19 -11.17 20.81
CA ASP A 136 -8.71 -9.82 20.64
C ASP A 136 -10.23 -9.83 20.48
N THR A 137 -10.87 -8.71 20.79
CA THR A 137 -12.31 -8.53 20.65
C THR A 137 -12.62 -7.23 19.95
N THR A 138 -13.26 -7.32 18.81
CA THR A 138 -13.68 -6.14 18.04
C THR A 138 -15.19 -5.95 18.09
N SER A 139 -15.61 -4.70 18.01
CA SER A 139 -17.02 -4.32 18.04
C SER A 139 -17.37 -3.38 16.88
N LYS A 140 -18.66 -3.38 16.50
CA LYS A 140 -19.21 -2.51 15.48
C LYS A 140 -20.60 -2.07 15.86
N PHE A 141 -20.87 -0.77 15.75
CA PHE A 141 -22.18 -0.16 15.96
C PHE A 141 -22.55 0.70 14.76
N GLY A 142 -23.75 0.52 14.25
CA GLY A 142 -24.24 1.26 13.08
C GLY A 142 -25.66 1.77 13.29
N LEU A 143 -25.94 2.92 12.72
CA LEU A 143 -27.27 3.51 12.67
C LEU A 143 -27.63 3.86 11.23
N LYS A 144 -28.80 3.45 10.79
CA LYS A 144 -29.40 3.84 9.52
C LYS A 144 -30.70 4.57 9.81
N TRP A 145 -30.80 5.81 9.35
CA TRP A 145 -31.98 6.63 9.50
C TRP A 145 -32.48 7.13 8.14
N LYS A 146 -33.67 6.71 7.80
CA LYS A 146 -34.39 7.14 6.61
C LYS A 146 -35.56 8.04 7.05
N PRO A 147 -35.38 9.36 7.18
CA PRO A 147 -36.45 10.26 7.59
C PRO A 147 -37.62 10.29 6.62
N PHE A 148 -37.36 10.17 5.32
CA PHE A 148 -38.32 10.03 4.23
C PHE A 148 -37.71 9.17 3.11
N ASN A 149 -38.53 8.73 2.17
CA ASN A 149 -38.15 7.74 1.15
C ASN A 149 -36.90 8.12 0.33
N ASP A 150 -36.65 9.38 0.15
CA ASP A 150 -35.63 9.90 -0.76
C ASP A 150 -34.25 10.07 -0.09
N LEU A 151 -34.18 10.04 1.25
CA LEU A 151 -32.96 10.31 2.00
C LEU A 151 -32.66 9.21 3.02
N LEU A 152 -31.45 8.65 2.94
CA LEU A 152 -30.89 7.78 3.97
C LEU A 152 -29.62 8.42 4.55
N LEU A 153 -29.57 8.55 5.86
CA LEU A 153 -28.39 8.87 6.63
C LEU A 153 -27.89 7.59 7.30
N ARG A 154 -26.58 7.37 7.26
CA ARG A 154 -25.95 6.21 7.88
C ARG A 154 -24.67 6.61 8.61
N GLY A 155 -24.42 5.98 9.75
CA GLY A 155 -23.18 6.17 10.49
C GLY A 155 -22.73 4.85 11.09
N THR A 156 -21.41 4.63 11.13
CA THR A 156 -20.82 3.44 11.74
C THR A 156 -19.61 3.84 12.55
N VAL A 157 -19.47 3.21 13.73
CA VAL A 157 -18.25 3.19 14.53
C VAL A 157 -17.85 1.74 14.69
N SER A 158 -16.58 1.42 14.43
CA SER A 158 -16.10 0.03 14.55
C SER A 158 -14.62 -0.01 14.88
N GLU A 159 -14.27 -1.01 15.66
CA GLU A 159 -12.90 -1.44 15.89
C GLU A 159 -12.53 -2.53 14.88
N ALA A 160 -11.27 -2.58 14.47
CA ALA A 160 -10.73 -3.66 13.66
C ALA A 160 -9.28 -3.93 14.08
N PHE A 161 -8.74 -5.08 13.71
CA PHE A 161 -7.32 -5.37 13.88
C PHE A 161 -6.77 -6.09 12.64
N ARG A 162 -5.45 -6.04 12.47
CA ARG A 162 -4.71 -6.83 11.50
C ARG A 162 -3.68 -7.70 12.20
N ALA A 163 -3.88 -9.01 12.15
CA ALA A 163 -2.91 -9.97 12.65
C ALA A 163 -1.60 -9.92 11.83
N PRO A 164 -0.42 -10.10 12.47
CA PRO A 164 0.81 -10.35 11.74
C PRO A 164 0.68 -11.59 10.86
N ASN A 165 1.13 -11.52 9.61
CA ASN A 165 1.11 -12.66 8.71
C ASN A 165 2.33 -13.58 8.89
N VAL A 166 2.36 -14.74 8.20
CA VAL A 166 3.48 -15.70 8.28
C VAL A 166 4.82 -15.05 7.97
N ALA A 167 4.89 -14.12 7.03
CA ALA A 167 6.14 -13.42 6.72
C ALA A 167 6.54 -12.40 7.80
N ASP A 168 5.58 -11.74 8.43
CA ASP A 168 5.85 -10.82 9.54
C ASP A 168 6.46 -11.56 10.73
N LEU A 169 5.99 -12.78 11.02
CA LEU A 169 6.38 -13.58 12.18
C LEU A 169 7.58 -14.49 11.94
N PHE A 170 7.70 -15.08 10.74
CA PHE A 170 8.59 -16.21 10.48
C PHE A 170 9.50 -16.03 9.25
N ALA A 171 9.54 -14.85 8.61
CA ALA A 171 10.44 -14.63 7.49
C ALA A 171 11.89 -14.92 7.88
N GLY A 172 12.60 -15.62 7.02
CA GLY A 172 14.05 -15.82 7.16
C GLY A 172 14.80 -14.49 7.14
N GLN A 173 16.02 -14.51 7.63
CA GLN A 173 16.88 -13.33 7.57
C GLN A 173 17.39 -13.10 6.15
N VAL A 174 17.47 -11.82 5.77
CA VAL A 174 17.95 -11.36 4.45
C VAL A 174 18.99 -10.27 4.68
N ASP A 175 20.12 -10.39 4.00
CA ASP A 175 21.12 -9.31 3.98
C ASP A 175 20.62 -8.16 3.10
N SER A 176 20.86 -6.95 3.56
CA SER A 176 20.71 -5.72 2.79
C SER A 176 21.88 -4.79 3.02
N TYR A 177 22.17 -3.92 2.07
CA TYR A 177 23.28 -2.97 2.17
C TYR A 177 22.76 -1.56 1.97
N VAL A 178 22.88 -0.72 2.99
CA VAL A 178 22.35 0.62 3.03
C VAL A 178 23.42 1.65 3.33
N ASN A 179 23.31 2.83 2.70
CA ASN A 179 24.24 3.93 2.97
C ASN A 179 23.81 4.64 4.25
N ILE A 180 24.67 4.62 5.25
CA ILE A 180 24.40 5.20 6.57
C ILE A 180 25.62 5.96 7.08
N ASN A 181 25.38 7.15 7.61
CA ASN A 181 26.37 7.88 8.38
C ASN A 181 26.34 7.39 9.83
N ASP A 182 27.40 6.73 10.29
CA ASP A 182 27.53 6.27 11.65
C ASP A 182 27.59 7.46 12.63
N PRO A 183 26.69 7.55 13.63
CA PRO A 183 26.77 8.59 14.63
C PRO A 183 28.11 8.63 15.38
N CYS A 184 28.79 7.48 15.49
CA CYS A 184 30.10 7.38 16.14
C CYS A 184 31.29 7.75 15.24
N ASP A 185 31.05 8.12 13.97
CA ASP A 185 32.11 8.67 13.14
C ASP A 185 32.66 9.96 13.74
N ASN A 186 33.96 10.03 14.01
CA ASN A 186 34.60 11.18 14.69
C ASN A 186 33.89 11.59 16.01
N TRP A 187 33.42 10.63 16.79
CA TRP A 187 32.54 10.86 17.93
C TRP A 187 33.08 11.80 18.99
N GLN A 188 34.41 11.92 19.12
CA GLN A 188 35.02 12.87 20.06
C GLN A 188 34.69 14.35 19.77
N ALA A 189 34.27 14.67 18.54
CA ALA A 189 33.88 16.00 18.13
C ALA A 189 32.36 16.22 18.19
N LYS A 190 31.57 15.20 18.61
CA LYS A 190 30.13 15.25 18.70
C LYS A 190 29.67 15.81 20.08
N ASP A 191 28.36 15.85 20.29
CA ASP A 191 27.75 16.22 21.57
C ASP A 191 28.07 15.22 22.69
N ALA A 192 27.82 15.61 23.96
CA ALA A 192 28.16 14.82 25.13
C ALA A 192 27.43 13.48 25.23
N VAL A 193 26.17 13.39 24.72
CA VAL A 193 25.38 12.16 24.73
C VAL A 193 26.00 11.17 23.74
N THR A 194 26.26 11.60 22.53
CA THR A 194 26.91 10.78 21.49
C THR A 194 28.30 10.28 21.97
N GLN A 195 29.11 11.17 22.58
CA GLN A 195 30.41 10.78 23.11
C GLN A 195 30.29 9.69 24.17
N ALA A 196 29.40 9.85 25.15
CA ALA A 196 29.19 8.89 26.21
C ALA A 196 28.72 7.52 25.69
N ASN A 197 27.77 7.52 24.73
CA ASN A 197 27.20 6.30 24.18
C ASN A 197 28.19 5.54 23.30
N CYS A 198 28.96 6.21 22.42
CA CYS A 198 29.98 5.58 21.61
C CYS A 198 31.14 5.02 22.47
N GLN A 199 31.52 5.74 23.53
CA GLN A 199 32.53 5.26 24.47
C GLN A 199 32.04 4.03 25.26
N ALA A 200 30.75 4.02 25.66
CA ALA A 200 30.14 2.91 26.38
C ALA A 200 30.16 1.61 25.59
N ASP A 201 29.96 1.70 24.25
CA ASP A 201 30.05 0.55 23.36
C ASP A 201 31.45 0.22 22.88
N GLY A 202 32.47 0.85 23.47
CA GLY A 202 33.89 0.54 23.22
C GLY A 202 34.40 0.99 21.86
N VAL A 203 33.74 1.96 21.21
CA VAL A 203 34.21 2.50 19.93
C VAL A 203 35.55 3.21 20.13
N PRO A 204 36.61 2.85 19.37
CA PRO A 204 37.93 3.45 19.51
C PRO A 204 37.92 4.97 19.37
N ALA A 205 38.75 5.66 20.14
CA ALA A 205 38.81 7.13 20.12
C ALA A 205 39.18 7.72 18.74
N ALA A 206 39.93 6.98 17.94
CA ALA A 206 40.33 7.40 16.58
C ALA A 206 39.45 6.79 15.49
N TYR A 207 38.24 6.32 15.83
CA TYR A 207 37.33 5.72 14.86
C TYR A 207 36.88 6.76 13.84
N ASN A 208 36.98 6.38 12.58
CA ASN A 208 36.49 7.12 11.43
C ASN A 208 35.84 6.11 10.47
N GLN A 209 34.63 6.34 10.07
CA GLN A 209 33.89 5.47 9.15
C GLN A 209 34.56 5.45 7.77
N ALA A 210 35.05 4.26 7.37
CA ALA A 210 35.73 4.09 6.08
C ALA A 210 34.79 3.78 4.93
N ASN A 211 33.63 3.19 5.22
CA ASN A 211 32.62 2.80 4.24
C ASN A 211 31.23 3.18 4.78
N ASP A 212 30.48 3.95 4.04
CA ASP A 212 29.12 4.36 4.36
C ASP A 212 28.07 3.30 3.99
N GLN A 213 28.41 2.34 3.12
CA GLN A 213 27.56 1.21 2.81
C GLN A 213 27.73 0.11 3.86
N ILE A 214 26.76 -0.02 4.75
CA ILE A 214 26.75 -0.95 5.87
C ILE A 214 25.82 -2.12 5.59
N ARG A 215 26.29 -3.34 5.89
CA ARG A 215 25.45 -4.53 5.90
C ARG A 215 24.44 -4.43 7.04
N ILE A 216 23.16 -4.67 6.73
CA ILE A 216 22.11 -4.85 7.71
C ILE A 216 21.44 -6.20 7.49
N THR A 217 20.93 -6.78 8.55
CA THR A 217 20.10 -7.98 8.50
C THR A 217 18.65 -7.57 8.70
N ILE A 218 17.81 -7.82 7.68
CA ILE A 218 16.36 -7.63 7.73
C ILE A 218 15.74 -8.97 8.11
N GLY A 219 14.78 -8.97 9.05
CA GLY A 219 14.13 -10.19 9.49
C GLY A 219 12.74 -9.97 10.05
N SER A 220 12.05 -11.09 10.29
CA SER A 220 10.79 -11.16 11.00
C SER A 220 10.96 -10.96 12.50
N ASN A 221 9.80 -10.80 13.18
CA ASN A 221 9.75 -10.78 14.63
C ASN A 221 8.58 -11.67 15.10
N PRO A 222 8.85 -12.80 15.76
CA PRO A 222 7.79 -13.70 16.25
C PRO A 222 7.00 -13.13 17.45
N ASN A 223 7.42 -11.99 18.00
CA ASN A 223 6.79 -11.34 19.15
C ASN A 223 5.95 -10.11 18.73
N LEU A 224 5.49 -10.05 17.49
CA LEU A 224 4.60 -9.00 17.04
C LEU A 224 3.18 -9.21 17.56
N ASP A 225 2.57 -8.13 18.01
CA ASP A 225 1.16 -8.03 18.31
C ASP A 225 0.36 -7.63 17.07
N ALA A 226 -0.97 -7.66 17.16
CA ALA A 226 -1.84 -7.15 16.11
C ALA A 226 -1.75 -5.63 15.99
N GLU A 227 -1.93 -5.10 14.77
CA GLU A 227 -2.26 -3.69 14.59
C GLU A 227 -3.75 -3.49 14.89
N THR A 228 -4.11 -2.39 15.49
CA THR A 228 -5.51 -2.07 15.82
C THR A 228 -5.98 -0.82 15.12
N SER A 229 -7.28 -0.71 14.84
CA SER A 229 -7.82 0.52 14.27
C SER A 229 -9.21 0.85 14.77
N ASP A 230 -9.43 2.16 14.95
CA ASP A 230 -10.75 2.76 15.13
C ASP A 230 -11.24 3.36 13.81
N ASN A 231 -12.47 2.99 13.42
CA ASN A 231 -13.03 3.40 12.14
C ASN A 231 -14.37 4.11 12.35
N TYR A 232 -14.50 5.29 11.76
CA TYR A 232 -15.68 6.12 11.78
C TYR A 232 -16.15 6.40 10.37
N THR A 233 -17.44 6.17 10.08
CA THR A 233 -18.03 6.54 8.80
C THR A 233 -19.33 7.27 9.00
N PHE A 234 -19.60 8.26 8.15
CA PHE A 234 -20.88 8.93 8.07
C PHE A 234 -21.26 9.13 6.61
N GLY A 235 -22.44 8.64 6.21
CA GLY A 235 -22.86 8.65 4.83
C GLY A 235 -24.27 9.24 4.61
N ILE A 236 -24.42 9.85 3.46
CA ILE A 236 -25.68 10.38 2.95
C ILE A 236 -25.99 9.68 1.62
N VAL A 237 -27.16 9.05 1.50
CA VAL A 237 -27.67 8.52 0.25
C VAL A 237 -28.94 9.28 -0.13
N TYR A 238 -28.92 9.89 -1.30
CA TYR A 238 -30.05 10.67 -1.80
C TYR A 238 -30.58 10.13 -3.13
N THR A 239 -31.81 9.64 -3.12
CA THR A 239 -32.50 9.06 -4.28
C THR A 239 -33.86 9.74 -4.48
N PRO A 240 -33.88 10.96 -5.06
CA PRO A 240 -35.08 11.78 -5.11
C PRO A 240 -36.18 11.16 -5.97
N SER A 241 -37.39 11.09 -5.42
CA SER A 241 -38.55 10.56 -6.13
C SER A 241 -38.98 11.39 -7.36
N TRP A 242 -38.59 12.68 -7.41
CA TRP A 242 -38.86 13.58 -8.56
C TRP A 242 -37.85 13.42 -9.71
N LEU A 243 -36.74 12.73 -9.51
CA LEU A 243 -35.70 12.41 -10.50
C LEU A 243 -35.45 10.91 -10.49
N GLU A 244 -36.24 10.16 -11.24
CA GLU A 244 -36.14 8.71 -11.32
C GLU A 244 -34.75 8.27 -11.80
N ASN A 245 -34.26 7.16 -11.27
CA ASN A 245 -32.96 6.56 -11.59
C ASN A 245 -31.73 7.44 -11.29
N PHE A 246 -31.90 8.42 -10.42
CA PHE A 246 -30.80 9.19 -9.85
C PHE A 246 -30.46 8.66 -8.45
N ALA A 247 -29.16 8.48 -8.17
CA ALA A 247 -28.65 8.17 -6.84
C ALA A 247 -27.35 8.94 -6.59
N LEU A 248 -27.28 9.54 -5.42
CA LEU A 248 -26.11 10.25 -4.92
C LEU A 248 -25.69 9.65 -3.57
N TYR A 249 -24.43 9.30 -3.46
CA TYR A 249 -23.80 8.80 -2.24
C TYR A 249 -22.65 9.76 -1.89
N VAL A 250 -22.59 10.17 -0.63
CA VAL A 250 -21.48 10.93 -0.09
C VAL A 250 -21.14 10.31 1.26
N ASP A 251 -19.95 9.77 1.38
CA ASP A 251 -19.51 9.09 2.58
C ASP A 251 -18.21 9.75 3.07
N TRP A 252 -18.23 10.28 4.27
CA TRP A 252 -17.04 10.67 5.02
C TRP A 252 -16.53 9.47 5.81
N TYR A 253 -15.20 9.33 5.88
CA TYR A 253 -14.56 8.29 6.68
C TYR A 253 -13.35 8.85 7.41
N ARG A 254 -13.07 8.26 8.58
CA ARG A 254 -11.84 8.42 9.33
C ARG A 254 -11.40 7.06 9.87
N ILE A 255 -10.13 6.74 9.68
CA ILE A 255 -9.47 5.50 10.10
C ILE A 255 -8.25 5.92 10.90
N GLU A 256 -8.20 5.49 12.17
CA GLU A 256 -7.08 5.68 13.08
C GLU A 256 -6.45 4.31 13.31
N LEU A 257 -5.26 4.09 12.77
CA LEU A 257 -4.51 2.83 12.86
C LEU A 257 -3.36 3.01 13.85
N GLU A 258 -3.28 2.14 14.84
CA GLU A 258 -2.26 2.15 15.88
C GLU A 258 -1.42 0.86 15.85
N ASP A 259 -0.25 0.89 16.49
CA ASP A 259 0.66 -0.24 16.61
C ASP A 259 1.05 -0.86 15.26
N THR A 260 1.29 -0.01 14.24
CA THR A 260 1.61 -0.45 12.88
C THR A 260 2.87 -1.31 12.85
N ILE A 261 2.81 -2.44 12.13
CA ILE A 261 3.95 -3.35 11.96
C ILE A 261 4.90 -2.76 10.93
N ALA A 262 5.94 -2.11 11.39
CA ALA A 262 6.93 -1.43 10.56
C ALA A 262 8.35 -1.93 10.82
N GLY A 263 9.21 -1.84 9.80
CA GLY A 263 10.65 -2.02 9.96
C GLY A 263 11.28 -0.74 10.52
N VAL A 264 12.05 -0.86 11.60
CA VAL A 264 12.84 0.28 12.09
C VAL A 264 14.03 0.47 11.16
N GLY A 265 14.08 1.60 10.48
CA GLY A 265 15.18 1.92 9.56
C GLY A 265 16.53 1.98 10.31
N ALA A 266 17.59 1.49 9.67
CA ALA A 266 18.92 1.39 10.28
C ALA A 266 19.46 2.74 10.80
N THR A 267 19.21 3.84 10.10
CA THR A 267 19.56 5.20 10.55
C THR A 267 18.85 5.54 11.87
N ARG A 268 17.58 5.14 12.01
CA ARG A 268 16.82 5.38 13.24
C ARG A 268 17.37 4.57 14.41
N ILE A 269 17.65 3.28 14.20
CA ILE A 269 18.28 2.42 15.21
C ILE A 269 19.56 3.06 15.73
N LEU A 270 20.45 3.51 14.84
CA LEU A 270 21.71 4.13 15.21
C LEU A 270 21.53 5.47 15.94
N ASN A 271 20.60 6.31 15.47
CA ASN A 271 20.34 7.59 16.13
C ASN A 271 19.79 7.40 17.54
N THR A 272 18.82 6.52 17.72
CA THR A 272 18.26 6.22 19.05
C THR A 272 19.31 5.60 19.98
N CYS A 273 20.18 4.72 19.47
CA CYS A 273 21.24 4.13 20.27
C CYS A 273 22.32 5.15 20.68
N TYR A 274 22.73 6.06 19.78
CA TYR A 274 23.93 6.86 20.00
C TYR A 274 23.68 8.35 20.24
N ARG A 275 22.59 8.93 19.70
CA ARG A 275 22.29 10.37 19.82
C ARG A 275 21.23 10.71 20.86
N GLU A 276 20.50 9.72 21.35
CA GLU A 276 19.45 9.88 22.34
C GLU A 276 19.88 9.29 23.69
N GLU A 277 19.26 9.75 24.78
CA GLU A 277 19.49 9.18 26.11
C GLU A 277 18.86 7.80 26.25
N ASN A 278 17.80 7.52 25.46
CA ASN A 278 17.15 6.23 25.39
C ASN A 278 17.93 5.30 24.46
N ARG A 279 18.61 4.32 25.01
CA ARG A 279 19.42 3.33 24.27
C ARG A 279 18.65 2.08 23.86
N ALA A 280 17.35 2.21 23.57
CA ALA A 280 16.45 1.06 23.38
C ALA A 280 16.87 0.09 22.25
N PHE A 281 17.58 0.58 21.22
CA PHE A 281 17.94 -0.24 20.05
C PHE A 281 19.43 -0.62 19.99
N CYS A 282 20.22 -0.35 21.04
CA CYS A 282 21.65 -0.64 21.00
C CYS A 282 21.96 -2.15 20.88
N ASP A 283 21.10 -3.01 21.42
CA ASP A 283 21.26 -4.46 21.30
C ASP A 283 21.10 -4.98 19.86
N LEU A 284 20.53 -4.15 18.95
CA LEU A 284 20.41 -4.45 17.53
C LEU A 284 21.68 -4.10 16.73
N VAL A 285 22.66 -3.43 17.35
CA VAL A 285 23.89 -2.97 16.69
C VAL A 285 25.07 -3.82 17.15
N THR A 286 25.73 -4.49 16.22
CA THR A 286 26.96 -5.24 16.50
C THR A 286 28.16 -4.52 15.88
N ARG A 287 29.18 -4.24 16.68
CA ARG A 287 30.42 -3.61 16.22
C ARG A 287 31.61 -4.55 16.27
N ALA A 288 32.50 -4.41 15.30
CA ALA A 288 33.81 -5.01 15.31
C ALA A 288 34.74 -4.27 16.29
N PRO A 289 35.86 -4.89 16.74
CA PRO A 289 36.86 -4.23 17.61
C PRO A 289 37.50 -2.96 17.00
N SER A 290 37.42 -2.79 15.66
CA SER A 290 37.83 -1.57 14.94
C SER A 290 36.90 -0.38 15.17
N GLY A 291 35.68 -0.62 15.65
CA GLY A 291 34.61 0.33 15.78
C GLY A 291 33.57 0.26 14.65
N ASP A 292 33.90 -0.38 13.54
CA ASP A 292 32.97 -0.53 12.40
C ASP A 292 31.73 -1.32 12.78
N ILE A 293 30.59 -0.93 12.24
CA ILE A 293 29.35 -1.71 12.37
C ILE A 293 29.51 -2.96 11.52
N SER A 294 29.55 -4.13 12.15
CA SER A 294 29.68 -5.42 11.48
C SER A 294 28.34 -6.05 11.12
N ASP A 295 27.30 -5.74 11.90
CA ASP A 295 25.91 -6.12 11.62
C ASP A 295 24.96 -5.17 12.34
N LEU A 296 23.77 -4.98 11.75
CA LEU A 296 22.67 -4.22 12.33
C LEU A 296 21.38 -4.96 12.02
N LEU A 297 20.69 -5.40 13.06
CA LEU A 297 19.45 -6.14 12.94
C LEU A 297 18.27 -5.18 12.84
N ALA A 298 17.67 -5.09 11.65
CA ALA A 298 16.48 -4.27 11.37
C ALA A 298 15.23 -5.15 11.32
N THR A 299 14.71 -5.54 12.50
CA THR A 299 13.48 -6.33 12.60
C THR A 299 12.23 -5.48 12.55
N ARG A 300 11.09 -6.13 12.32
CA ARG A 300 9.77 -5.50 12.44
C ARG A 300 9.38 -5.33 13.90
N VAL A 301 8.65 -4.26 14.19
CA VAL A 301 8.09 -3.96 15.52
C VAL A 301 6.71 -3.34 15.34
N ASN A 302 5.88 -3.43 16.37
CA ASN A 302 4.64 -2.65 16.45
C ASN A 302 5.01 -1.24 16.91
N ILE A 303 4.93 -0.26 16.01
CA ILE A 303 5.34 1.11 16.31
C ILE A 303 4.68 2.10 15.36
N GLY A 304 4.31 3.25 15.91
CA GLY A 304 3.72 4.33 15.12
C GLY A 304 2.23 4.17 14.87
N SER A 305 1.69 5.12 14.16
CA SER A 305 0.27 5.17 13.81
C SER A 305 0.07 5.74 12.41
N THR A 306 -1.14 5.52 11.86
CA THR A 306 -1.55 6.10 10.59
C THR A 306 -2.98 6.60 10.69
N ASP A 307 -3.19 7.90 10.48
CA ASP A 307 -4.50 8.52 10.41
C ASP A 307 -4.87 8.80 8.96
N VAL A 308 -6.05 8.35 8.55
CA VAL A 308 -6.57 8.61 7.20
C VAL A 308 -7.98 9.16 7.31
N GLU A 309 -8.21 10.33 6.70
CA GLU A 309 -9.54 10.96 6.64
C GLU A 309 -9.85 11.40 5.22
N GLY A 310 -11.11 11.22 4.80
CA GLY A 310 -11.50 11.59 3.46
C GLY A 310 -13.00 11.54 3.20
N ILE A 311 -13.35 11.82 1.95
CA ILE A 311 -14.73 11.81 1.46
C ILE A 311 -14.78 11.07 0.13
N ASP A 312 -15.66 10.08 0.05
CA ASP A 312 -16.04 9.41 -1.18
C ASP A 312 -17.37 9.92 -1.71
N PHE A 313 -17.42 10.14 -2.99
CA PHE A 313 -18.59 10.63 -3.71
C PHE A 313 -18.90 9.69 -4.87
N LEU A 314 -20.15 9.22 -4.97
CA LEU A 314 -20.65 8.46 -6.11
C LEU A 314 -21.97 9.02 -6.57
N MET A 315 -22.08 9.40 -7.84
CA MET A 315 -23.31 9.79 -8.49
C MET A 315 -23.63 8.85 -9.64
N LEU A 316 -24.83 8.30 -9.63
CA LEU A 316 -25.37 7.45 -10.68
C LEU A 316 -26.63 8.10 -11.26
N TYR A 317 -26.74 8.16 -12.58
CA TYR A 317 -27.94 8.62 -13.23
C TYR A 317 -28.18 7.89 -14.54
N THR A 318 -29.35 7.29 -14.67
CA THR A 318 -29.85 6.75 -15.93
C THR A 318 -30.93 7.69 -16.47
N PHE A 319 -30.64 8.33 -17.57
CA PHE A 319 -31.59 9.24 -18.21
C PHE A 319 -32.83 8.49 -18.67
N PRO A 320 -34.01 9.13 -18.68
CA PRO A 320 -35.20 8.58 -19.35
C PRO A 320 -34.87 8.20 -20.79
N GLU A 321 -35.42 7.09 -21.23
CA GLU A 321 -35.25 6.64 -22.62
C GLU A 321 -35.64 7.72 -23.62
N THR A 322 -34.75 7.99 -24.54
CA THR A 322 -34.95 9.00 -25.59
C THR A 322 -35.09 8.35 -26.96
N ARG A 323 -35.52 9.10 -27.96
CA ARG A 323 -35.49 8.65 -29.36
C ARG A 323 -34.07 8.31 -29.88
N PHE A 324 -33.05 8.70 -29.15
CA PHE A 324 -31.64 8.45 -29.46
C PHE A 324 -31.04 7.33 -28.62
N GLY A 325 -31.84 6.64 -27.80
CA GLY A 325 -31.43 5.58 -26.91
C GLY A 325 -31.35 5.99 -25.46
N GLU A 326 -30.75 5.11 -24.68
CA GLU A 326 -30.51 5.25 -23.24
C GLU A 326 -29.10 5.82 -22.96
N PHE A 327 -29.02 6.76 -22.02
CA PHE A 327 -27.77 7.33 -21.54
C PHE A 327 -27.63 7.08 -20.04
N LYS A 328 -26.40 6.76 -19.59
CA LYS A 328 -26.07 6.62 -18.16
C LYS A 328 -24.83 7.40 -17.85
N ILE A 329 -24.81 8.01 -16.68
CA ILE A 329 -23.64 8.63 -16.07
C ILE A 329 -23.35 7.90 -14.76
N ALA A 330 -22.08 7.55 -14.54
CA ALA A 330 -21.53 7.17 -13.26
C ALA A 330 -20.32 8.06 -13.00
N TRP A 331 -20.31 8.72 -11.85
CA TRP A 331 -19.19 9.57 -11.45
C TRP A 331 -18.79 9.20 -10.04
N ASP A 332 -17.61 8.61 -9.90
CA ASP A 332 -16.99 8.32 -8.63
C ASP A 332 -15.78 9.22 -8.39
N THR A 333 -15.59 9.62 -7.17
CA THR A 333 -14.52 10.53 -6.77
C THR A 333 -14.14 10.25 -5.33
N SER A 334 -12.83 10.14 -5.08
CA SER A 334 -12.27 10.06 -3.75
C SER A 334 -11.41 11.31 -3.47
N TYR A 335 -11.63 11.91 -2.32
CA TYR A 335 -10.84 13.02 -1.79
C TYR A 335 -10.25 12.63 -0.45
N VAL A 336 -8.92 12.62 -0.35
CA VAL A 336 -8.17 12.38 0.89
C VAL A 336 -7.83 13.74 1.50
N ASP A 337 -8.41 14.03 2.66
CA ASP A 337 -8.16 15.25 3.40
C ASP A 337 -6.88 15.16 4.21
N GLU A 338 -6.73 14.06 4.93
CA GLU A 338 -5.59 13.73 5.78
C GLU A 338 -5.07 12.33 5.46
N PHE A 339 -3.77 12.17 5.36
CA PHE A 339 -3.04 10.91 5.40
C PHE A 339 -1.77 11.17 6.19
N LYS A 340 -1.84 10.93 7.50
CA LYS A 340 -0.77 11.23 8.44
C LYS A 340 -0.16 9.93 8.98
N VAL A 341 1.15 9.87 8.99
CA VAL A 341 1.91 8.75 9.56
C VAL A 341 2.78 9.27 10.68
N ASP A 342 2.69 8.68 11.86
CA ASP A 342 3.63 8.85 12.96
C ASP A 342 4.59 7.64 12.98
N ASP A 343 5.88 7.88 12.99
CA ASP A 343 6.91 6.84 13.02
C ASP A 343 7.12 6.21 14.40
N GLY A 344 6.35 6.65 15.40
CA GLY A 344 6.46 6.22 16.81
C GLY A 344 7.69 6.81 17.54
N PHE A 345 8.43 7.71 16.88
CA PHE A 345 9.61 8.37 17.45
C PHE A 345 9.44 9.89 17.55
N GLY A 346 8.19 10.36 17.36
CA GLY A 346 7.82 11.78 17.45
C GLY A 346 7.99 12.54 16.15
N ASN A 347 8.12 11.86 15.01
CA ASN A 347 8.05 12.48 13.70
C ASN A 347 6.71 12.16 13.04
N GLU A 348 5.90 13.17 12.87
CA GLU A 348 4.67 13.09 12.11
C GLU A 348 4.90 13.52 10.66
N THR A 349 4.29 12.82 9.74
CA THR A 349 4.46 12.99 8.30
C THR A 349 3.10 13.04 7.62
N GLU A 350 2.80 14.12 6.90
CA GLU A 350 1.60 14.25 6.09
C GLU A 350 1.89 13.83 4.64
N LEU A 351 1.22 12.78 4.16
CA LEU A 351 1.47 12.18 2.85
C LEU A 351 0.46 12.58 1.77
N GLN A 352 -0.69 13.15 2.14
CA GLN A 352 -1.71 13.50 1.16
C GLN A 352 -1.20 14.56 0.16
N GLY A 353 -1.18 14.19 -1.10
CA GLY A 353 -0.66 15.01 -2.20
C GLY A 353 0.80 14.74 -2.56
N GLU A 354 1.45 13.78 -1.89
CA GLU A 354 2.85 13.45 -2.10
C GLU A 354 3.03 12.23 -3.01
N ASN A 355 4.20 12.16 -3.66
CA ASN A 355 4.66 11.00 -4.41
C ASN A 355 6.11 10.68 -4.02
N LEU A 356 6.32 9.54 -3.39
CA LEU A 356 7.62 9.09 -2.91
C LEU A 356 8.28 8.07 -3.87
N GLY A 357 8.08 8.28 -5.17
CA GLY A 357 8.66 7.46 -6.24
C GLY A 357 7.73 6.33 -6.71
N ASN A 358 7.45 5.35 -5.89
CA ASN A 358 6.51 4.25 -6.16
C ASN A 358 5.39 4.15 -5.12
N LEU A 359 5.30 5.14 -4.23
CA LEU A 359 4.24 5.32 -3.24
C LEU A 359 3.58 6.69 -3.47
N ALA A 360 2.39 6.69 -4.02
CA ALA A 360 1.68 7.89 -4.41
C ALA A 360 0.37 8.07 -3.64
N PHE A 361 0.16 9.26 -3.10
CA PHE A 361 -0.98 9.63 -2.26
C PHE A 361 -1.73 10.84 -2.86
N PRO A 362 -2.32 10.74 -4.06
CA PRO A 362 -3.01 11.86 -4.67
C PRO A 362 -4.22 12.28 -3.83
N ARG A 363 -4.33 13.58 -3.51
CA ARG A 363 -5.48 14.11 -2.76
C ARG A 363 -6.81 13.87 -3.44
N TRP A 364 -6.83 13.79 -4.76
CA TRP A 364 -8.06 13.68 -5.53
C TRP A 364 -7.90 12.72 -6.69
N LYS A 365 -8.76 11.72 -6.74
CA LYS A 365 -8.94 10.83 -7.90
C LYS A 365 -10.40 10.84 -8.31
N SER A 366 -10.66 10.84 -9.62
CA SER A 366 -12.03 10.88 -10.12
C SER A 366 -12.17 10.08 -11.41
N ASN A 367 -13.23 9.30 -11.51
CA ASN A 367 -13.62 8.59 -12.71
C ASN A 367 -15.03 9.04 -13.11
N LEU A 368 -15.21 9.39 -14.37
CA LEU A 368 -16.51 9.74 -14.93
C LEU A 368 -16.76 8.87 -16.15
N ASP A 369 -17.82 8.07 -16.07
CA ASP A 369 -18.28 7.20 -17.14
C ASP A 369 -19.56 7.72 -17.76
N LEU A 370 -19.57 7.88 -19.07
CA LEU A 370 -20.77 8.14 -19.85
C LEU A 370 -21.00 6.96 -20.79
N THR A 371 -22.13 6.28 -20.65
CA THR A 371 -22.51 5.17 -21.51
C THR A 371 -23.80 5.49 -22.31
N TRP A 372 -23.82 4.98 -23.52
CA TRP A 372 -24.97 5.09 -24.44
C TRP A 372 -25.32 3.74 -25.02
N ALA A 373 -26.60 3.45 -25.15
CA ALA A 373 -27.11 2.25 -25.78
C ALA A 373 -28.32 2.57 -26.70
N TYR A 374 -28.31 2.03 -27.91
CA TYR A 374 -29.42 2.15 -28.88
C TYR A 374 -29.50 0.93 -29.77
N GLY A 375 -30.57 0.17 -29.65
CA GLY A 375 -30.73 -1.10 -30.38
C GLY A 375 -29.57 -2.05 -30.07
N ASN A 376 -28.86 -2.45 -31.12
CA ASN A 376 -27.68 -3.33 -30.98
C ASN A 376 -26.34 -2.57 -30.77
N TRP A 377 -26.39 -1.25 -30.74
CA TRP A 377 -25.20 -0.41 -30.57
C TRP A 377 -25.03 0.07 -29.13
N GLY A 378 -23.80 0.13 -28.69
CA GLY A 378 -23.42 0.80 -27.45
C GLY A 378 -22.15 1.61 -27.66
N ALA A 379 -21.99 2.65 -26.86
CA ALA A 379 -20.75 3.40 -26.78
C ALA A 379 -20.48 3.80 -25.33
N SER A 380 -19.22 3.94 -24.95
CA SER A 380 -18.85 4.56 -23.69
C SER A 380 -17.66 5.48 -23.86
N TRP A 381 -17.64 6.49 -23.01
CA TRP A 381 -16.52 7.36 -22.77
C TRP A 381 -16.23 7.37 -21.28
N GLN A 382 -14.98 7.11 -20.91
CA GLN A 382 -14.49 7.17 -19.54
C GLN A 382 -13.43 8.28 -19.44
N MET A 383 -13.54 9.10 -18.42
CA MET A 383 -12.52 10.05 -18.00
C MET A 383 -11.94 9.60 -16.66
N ARG A 384 -10.61 9.50 -16.57
CA ARG A 384 -9.89 9.19 -15.32
C ARG A 384 -8.96 10.36 -14.99
N TYR A 385 -9.19 10.98 -13.85
CA TYR A 385 -8.44 12.15 -13.38
C TYR A 385 -7.60 11.80 -12.16
N ILE A 386 -6.33 12.20 -12.18
CA ILE A 386 -5.40 12.11 -11.06
C ILE A 386 -4.89 13.52 -10.78
N HIS A 387 -5.06 13.98 -9.54
CA HIS A 387 -4.59 15.29 -9.10
C HIS A 387 -3.06 15.39 -9.10
N HIS A 388 -2.54 16.61 -9.14
CA HIS A 388 -1.12 16.82 -9.01
C HIS A 388 -0.58 16.30 -7.67
N GLN A 389 0.69 15.94 -7.66
CA GLN A 389 1.42 15.49 -6.49
C GLN A 389 2.77 16.19 -6.46
N ASP A 390 3.33 16.35 -5.27
CA ASP A 390 4.68 16.87 -5.11
C ASP A 390 5.63 15.72 -4.75
N GLU A 391 6.86 15.73 -5.27
CA GLU A 391 7.89 14.73 -5.03
C GLU A 391 9.21 15.37 -4.61
N PRO A 392 10.13 14.65 -3.93
CA PRO A 392 11.48 15.15 -3.66
C PRO A 392 12.22 15.35 -4.97
N CYS A 393 12.95 16.47 -5.07
CA CYS A 393 13.77 16.83 -6.23
C CYS A 393 15.13 17.41 -5.77
N GLY A 394 15.81 16.65 -4.92
CA GLY A 394 17.11 17.04 -4.39
C GLY A 394 18.28 16.49 -5.20
N ASP A 395 19.46 16.51 -4.59
CA ASP A 395 20.66 15.95 -5.16
C ASP A 395 20.50 14.44 -5.39
N SER A 396 21.05 13.95 -6.50
CA SER A 396 21.05 12.54 -6.79
C SER A 396 21.73 11.76 -5.66
N GLN A 397 21.16 10.61 -5.28
CA GLN A 397 21.78 9.71 -4.28
C GLN A 397 23.09 9.07 -4.75
N ASP A 398 23.45 9.26 -6.02
CA ASP A 398 24.64 8.66 -6.65
C ASP A 398 25.95 9.44 -6.43
N GLY A 399 25.90 10.53 -5.63
CA GLY A 399 27.08 11.36 -5.35
C GLY A 399 27.56 12.17 -6.56
N SER A 400 26.74 12.34 -7.59
CA SER A 400 27.09 13.24 -8.69
C SER A 400 27.05 14.69 -8.18
N ASP A 401 28.06 15.48 -8.53
CA ASP A 401 28.20 16.91 -8.14
C ASP A 401 27.15 17.84 -8.78
N ILE A 402 26.17 17.28 -9.53
CA ILE A 402 25.18 18.07 -10.28
C ILE A 402 23.81 17.86 -9.67
N SER A 403 23.34 18.85 -8.92
CA SER A 403 21.98 18.80 -8.36
C SER A 403 20.91 19.06 -9.44
N LEU A 404 19.79 18.34 -9.37
CA LEU A 404 18.62 18.56 -10.24
C LEU A 404 18.10 19.98 -10.13
N SER A 405 18.19 20.59 -8.95
CA SER A 405 17.88 22.00 -8.70
C SER A 405 18.78 22.95 -9.49
N ALA A 406 20.09 22.67 -9.54
CA ALA A 406 21.05 23.46 -10.32
C ALA A 406 20.82 23.34 -11.83
N LEU A 407 20.28 22.22 -12.29
CA LEU A 407 19.88 22.00 -13.68
C LEU A 407 18.54 22.67 -14.03
N GLY A 408 17.83 23.26 -13.06
CA GLY A 408 16.52 23.89 -13.25
C GLY A 408 15.39 22.90 -13.53
N LEU A 409 15.54 21.64 -13.09
CA LEU A 409 14.57 20.59 -13.30
C LEU A 409 13.50 20.52 -12.21
N CYS A 410 13.81 21.02 -11.00
CA CYS A 410 12.87 21.07 -9.89
C CYS A 410 11.89 22.24 -10.04
N SER A 411 10.62 22.02 -9.79
CA SER A 411 9.58 23.06 -9.81
C SER A 411 9.80 24.11 -8.71
N SER A 412 10.33 23.70 -7.57
CA SER A 412 10.65 24.56 -6.41
C SER A 412 12.04 24.22 -5.89
N PRO A 413 13.11 24.74 -6.54
CA PRO A 413 14.49 24.30 -6.30
C PRO A 413 15.05 24.67 -4.92
N PHE A 414 14.46 25.65 -4.23
CA PHE A 414 14.93 26.14 -2.93
C PHE A 414 13.99 25.78 -1.77
N GLN A 415 12.92 25.04 -2.05
CA GLN A 415 12.01 24.55 -1.01
C GLN A 415 12.61 23.31 -0.38
N GLN A 416 12.88 23.36 0.92
CA GLN A 416 13.28 22.16 1.64
C GLN A 416 12.12 21.15 1.63
N TYR A 417 12.40 19.96 1.11
CA TYR A 417 11.40 18.91 1.08
C TYR A 417 11.27 18.30 2.48
N TRP A 418 10.08 18.27 3.00
CA TRP A 418 9.83 17.92 4.42
C TRP A 418 10.21 16.48 4.78
N TYR A 419 10.11 15.54 3.84
CA TYR A 419 10.30 14.11 4.09
C TYR A 419 11.77 13.74 4.37
N ASP A 420 12.70 14.28 3.62
CA ASP A 420 14.11 13.91 3.69
C ASP A 420 15.07 15.09 3.94
N GLY A 421 14.52 16.30 4.07
CA GLY A 421 15.27 17.51 4.34
C GLY A 421 16.11 18.02 3.17
N ARG A 422 16.04 17.40 1.98
CA ARG A 422 16.74 17.86 0.80
C ARG A 422 16.16 19.16 0.25
N GLU A 423 16.98 19.96 -0.39
CA GLU A 423 16.51 21.14 -1.08
C GLU A 423 15.92 20.77 -2.45
N GLY A 424 14.73 21.23 -2.70
CA GLY A 424 14.02 21.11 -3.96
C GLY A 424 12.85 20.12 -3.92
N SER A 425 11.75 20.57 -4.47
CA SER A 425 10.59 19.74 -4.77
C SER A 425 10.21 19.85 -6.24
N HIS A 426 9.59 18.81 -6.78
CA HIS A 426 9.07 18.79 -8.13
C HIS A 426 7.60 18.46 -8.12
N ARG A 427 6.81 19.18 -8.94
CA ARG A 427 5.38 18.96 -9.07
C ARG A 427 5.07 18.09 -10.26
N LEU A 428 4.57 16.90 -10.01
CA LEU A 428 3.93 16.06 -11.00
C LEU A 428 2.55 16.63 -11.33
N GLY A 429 2.39 17.16 -12.54
CA GLY A 429 1.15 17.82 -12.95
C GLY A 429 -0.04 16.86 -12.97
N SER A 430 -1.25 17.40 -12.80
CA SER A 430 -2.49 16.61 -12.92
C SER A 430 -2.60 15.92 -14.28
N VAL A 431 -3.10 14.69 -14.28
CA VAL A 431 -3.28 13.89 -15.49
C VAL A 431 -4.76 13.53 -15.68
N THR A 432 -5.21 13.61 -16.92
CA THR A 432 -6.55 13.15 -17.30
C THR A 432 -6.42 12.22 -18.51
N TYR A 433 -6.87 10.98 -18.34
CA TYR A 433 -6.98 10.02 -19.41
C TYR A 433 -8.42 9.97 -19.94
N HIS A 434 -8.57 9.71 -21.21
CA HIS A 434 -9.86 9.56 -21.87
C HIS A 434 -9.87 8.26 -22.67
N ASP A 435 -10.81 7.37 -22.35
CA ASP A 435 -10.98 6.09 -23.00
C ASP A 435 -12.33 6.08 -23.74
N VAL A 436 -12.34 5.55 -24.95
CA VAL A 436 -13.56 5.46 -25.74
C VAL A 436 -13.74 4.07 -26.30
N GLN A 437 -14.96 3.58 -26.34
CA GLN A 437 -15.28 2.34 -27.01
C GLN A 437 -16.66 2.36 -27.65
N VAL A 438 -16.83 1.56 -28.69
CA VAL A 438 -18.10 1.29 -29.36
C VAL A 438 -18.31 -0.22 -29.38
N THR A 439 -19.52 -0.65 -29.10
CA THR A 439 -19.94 -2.06 -29.09
C THR A 439 -21.06 -2.30 -30.07
N TYR A 440 -21.07 -3.49 -30.65
CA TYR A 440 -22.17 -3.96 -31.51
C TYR A 440 -22.55 -5.40 -31.15
N ASP A 441 -23.80 -5.59 -30.73
CA ASP A 441 -24.38 -6.91 -30.50
C ASP A 441 -24.80 -7.51 -31.83
N THR A 442 -24.09 -8.53 -32.28
CA THR A 442 -24.34 -9.13 -33.58
C THR A 442 -25.57 -10.07 -33.53
N PRO A 443 -26.31 -10.22 -34.61
CA PRO A 443 -27.42 -11.17 -34.65
C PRO A 443 -26.96 -12.65 -34.71
N TRP A 444 -25.65 -12.90 -34.80
CA TRP A 444 -25.08 -14.24 -34.94
C TRP A 444 -24.41 -14.72 -33.66
N TYR A 445 -24.66 -15.98 -33.30
CA TYR A 445 -23.98 -16.68 -32.20
C TYR A 445 -23.97 -15.93 -30.86
N ASN A 446 -24.99 -15.11 -30.61
CA ASN A 446 -25.06 -14.31 -29.35
C ASN A 446 -23.75 -13.59 -29.06
N SER A 447 -23.16 -12.95 -30.08
CA SER A 447 -21.81 -12.38 -30.00
C SER A 447 -21.82 -10.86 -29.98
N ARG A 448 -20.83 -10.30 -29.34
CA ARG A 448 -20.57 -8.85 -29.23
C ARG A 448 -19.19 -8.51 -29.75
N ILE A 449 -19.11 -7.52 -30.62
CA ILE A 449 -17.87 -6.92 -31.08
C ILE A 449 -17.68 -5.60 -30.32
N THR A 450 -16.49 -5.38 -29.79
CA THR A 450 -16.09 -4.11 -29.16
C THR A 450 -14.84 -3.59 -29.84
N LEU A 451 -14.87 -2.33 -30.23
CA LEU A 451 -13.71 -1.57 -30.71
C LEU A 451 -13.50 -0.40 -29.75
N GLY A 452 -12.27 -0.24 -29.25
CA GLY A 452 -11.97 0.82 -28.32
C GLY A 452 -10.57 1.39 -28.48
N VAL A 453 -10.37 2.54 -27.86
CA VAL A 453 -9.07 3.20 -27.75
C VAL A 453 -8.94 3.71 -26.32
N ASN A 454 -8.01 3.15 -25.57
CA ASN A 454 -7.63 3.71 -24.27
C ASN A 454 -6.67 4.88 -24.50
N ASN A 455 -6.74 5.86 -23.60
CA ASN A 455 -5.94 7.08 -23.67
C ASN A 455 -5.98 7.73 -25.08
N VAL A 456 -7.19 8.01 -25.58
CA VAL A 456 -7.39 8.54 -26.93
C VAL A 456 -6.66 9.86 -27.17
N THR A 457 -6.40 10.61 -26.12
CA THR A 457 -5.67 11.90 -26.16
C THR A 457 -4.16 11.72 -26.20
N ASP A 458 -3.64 10.50 -26.10
CA ASP A 458 -2.20 10.19 -26.10
C ASP A 458 -1.46 10.92 -24.97
N LYS A 459 -2.06 10.93 -23.77
CA LYS A 459 -1.49 11.64 -22.62
C LYS A 459 -0.35 10.81 -22.02
N ASP A 460 0.84 11.38 -21.98
CA ASP A 460 2.00 10.77 -21.33
C ASP A 460 1.93 10.94 -19.79
N PRO A 461 2.54 10.00 -19.04
CA PRO A 461 2.82 10.19 -17.62
C PRO A 461 3.67 11.46 -17.37
N PRO A 462 3.51 12.12 -16.22
CA PRO A 462 4.46 13.15 -15.82
C PRO A 462 5.84 12.52 -15.54
N VAL A 463 6.91 13.23 -15.88
CA VAL A 463 8.26 12.77 -15.57
C VAL A 463 8.48 12.91 -14.07
N SER A 464 8.85 11.81 -13.42
CA SER A 464 9.20 11.73 -12.00
C SER A 464 10.72 11.58 -11.85
N TYR A 465 11.30 12.40 -10.98
CA TYR A 465 12.73 12.31 -10.61
C TYR A 465 12.96 11.41 -9.39
N ALA A 466 11.91 11.17 -8.59
CA ALA A 466 11.93 10.21 -7.50
C ALA A 466 11.57 8.78 -7.94
N GLY A 467 11.07 8.61 -9.18
CA GLY A 467 10.64 7.31 -9.71
C GLY A 467 11.79 6.31 -9.79
N VAL A 468 11.60 5.15 -9.16
CA VAL A 468 12.61 4.08 -9.05
C VAL A 468 12.97 3.47 -10.42
N ALA A 469 12.05 3.47 -11.37
CA ALA A 469 12.26 2.91 -12.70
C ALA A 469 11.52 3.72 -13.77
N ASN A 470 12.16 3.92 -14.93
CA ASN A 470 11.56 4.55 -16.11
C ASN A 470 11.09 6.02 -15.92
N SER A 471 11.51 6.71 -14.86
CA SER A 471 11.20 8.13 -14.60
C SER A 471 9.69 8.45 -14.59
N PHE A 472 8.86 7.54 -14.13
CA PHE A 472 7.44 7.74 -13.86
C PHE A 472 6.94 6.70 -12.84
N ASP A 473 5.82 6.97 -12.19
CA ASP A 473 5.19 6.04 -11.26
C ASP A 473 4.20 5.13 -12.00
N ALA A 474 4.60 3.88 -12.25
CA ALA A 474 3.78 2.87 -12.93
C ALA A 474 2.57 2.39 -12.12
N THR A 475 2.50 2.71 -10.81
CA THR A 475 1.34 2.36 -9.96
C THR A 475 0.16 3.30 -10.18
N GLN A 476 0.42 4.51 -10.71
CA GLN A 476 -0.57 5.57 -10.91
C GLN A 476 -0.85 5.86 -12.38
N TYR A 477 0.16 5.77 -13.25
CA TYR A 477 0.09 6.27 -14.62
C TYR A 477 0.26 5.15 -15.64
N GLU A 478 -0.39 5.30 -16.79
CA GLU A 478 -0.32 4.34 -17.89
C GLU A 478 0.77 4.70 -18.91
N VAL A 479 1.59 3.69 -19.25
CA VAL A 479 2.72 3.83 -20.19
C VAL A 479 2.32 3.69 -21.65
N PRO A 480 1.37 2.82 -22.07
CA PRO A 480 1.18 2.51 -23.48
C PRO A 480 0.62 3.65 -24.35
N GLY A 481 0.55 4.90 -23.87
CA GLY A 481 -0.01 5.99 -24.64
C GLY A 481 -1.37 5.63 -25.23
N ARG A 482 -1.63 6.02 -26.49
CA ARG A 482 -2.87 5.64 -27.20
C ARG A 482 -2.87 4.15 -27.55
N PHE A 483 -3.80 3.40 -26.96
CA PHE A 483 -3.90 1.94 -27.11
C PHE A 483 -5.21 1.51 -27.76
N PRO A 484 -5.25 1.29 -29.11
CA PRO A 484 -6.41 0.75 -29.78
C PRO A 484 -6.54 -0.76 -29.53
N TYR A 485 -7.77 -1.25 -29.36
CA TYR A 485 -8.06 -2.66 -29.19
C TYR A 485 -9.36 -3.10 -29.87
N ALA A 486 -9.45 -4.40 -30.13
CA ALA A 486 -10.68 -5.07 -30.59
C ALA A 486 -10.94 -6.30 -29.73
N ARG A 487 -12.21 -6.53 -29.35
CA ARG A 487 -12.66 -7.70 -28.58
C ARG A 487 -13.85 -8.34 -29.26
N LEU A 488 -13.83 -9.66 -29.36
CA LEU A 488 -14.98 -10.47 -29.73
C LEU A 488 -15.39 -11.31 -28.50
N SER A 489 -16.65 -11.15 -28.06
CA SER A 489 -17.23 -11.96 -26.99
C SER A 489 -18.36 -12.81 -27.56
N VAL A 490 -18.35 -14.10 -27.29
CA VAL A 490 -19.39 -15.06 -27.73
C VAL A 490 -19.94 -15.75 -26.50
N ARG A 491 -21.27 -15.80 -26.35
CA ARG A 491 -21.94 -16.51 -25.25
C ARG A 491 -22.60 -17.77 -25.84
N PHE A 492 -22.16 -18.90 -25.32
CA PHE A 492 -22.67 -20.22 -25.71
C PHE A 492 -23.87 -20.63 -24.86
#